data_3bdb62070340fe88ac61206081de6d51
#
_entry.id   3bdb62070340fe88ac61206081de6d51
#
_cell.length_a   1.000
_cell.length_b   1.000
_cell.length_c   1.000
_cell.angle_alpha   90.00
_cell.angle_beta   90.00
_cell.angle_gamma   90.00
#
_symmetry.space_group_name_H-M   'P 1'
#
loop_
_entity.id
_entity.type
_entity.pdbx_description
1 polymer ?
#
loop_
_entity_poly.entity_id
_entity_poly.type
_entity_poly.pdbx_seq_one_letter_code
_entity_poly.pdbx_strand_id
1 'polypeptide(L)'
;MTLWLFQLSVALTSATVRPPAVQALVLSDQAVRLLALDARSFQTEFLGCMIGEIRDGVVHVDRIAPADVSPLRSTTTAVVPEDTCEEAGWTGTVGMIHSHPTAERCWYYFPGTQVPTSDAQSFIRTPYAVDAIMCGAKVVWIGPDMVQEEFALVGSEGGGRGLEP
;
A
#
# COMPACT_ATOMS: atom_id res chain seq x y z
N MET A 1 37.33 -56.33 -1.73
CA MET A 1 37.56 -54.93 -1.36
C MET A 1 36.38 -54.11 -1.84
N THR A 2 35.48 -53.71 -0.93
CA THR A 2 34.23 -53.00 -1.27
C THR A 2 34.43 -51.55 -0.86
N LEU A 3 34.47 -50.65 -1.88
CA LEU A 3 34.61 -49.21 -1.67
C LEU A 3 33.23 -48.64 -1.29
N TRP A 4 33.10 -48.07 -0.10
CA TRP A 4 31.93 -47.27 0.32
C TRP A 4 32.16 -45.83 -0.09
N LEU A 5 31.36 -45.33 -1.07
CA LEU A 5 31.29 -43.93 -1.42
C LEU A 5 30.32 -43.22 -0.45
N PHE A 6 30.87 -42.38 0.42
CA PHE A 6 30.08 -41.43 1.22
C PHE A 6 29.63 -40.28 0.35
N GLN A 7 28.31 -40.19 0.07
CA GLN A 7 27.73 -39.00 -0.55
C GLN A 7 27.53 -37.95 0.55
N LEU A 8 28.23 -36.84 0.45
CA LEU A 8 28.04 -35.66 1.29
C LEU A 8 26.88 -34.85 0.69
N SER A 9 25.69 -34.90 1.29
CA SER A 9 24.58 -34.04 0.91
C SER A 9 24.74 -32.68 1.59
N VAL A 10 25.12 -31.67 0.81
CA VAL A 10 25.10 -30.27 1.27
C VAL A 10 23.65 -29.75 1.19
N ALA A 11 23.02 -29.61 2.34
CA ALA A 11 21.72 -28.93 2.43
C ALA A 11 21.93 -27.43 2.29
N LEU A 12 21.56 -26.86 1.12
CA LEU A 12 21.46 -25.43 0.92
C LEU A 12 20.22 -24.91 1.68
N THR A 13 20.45 -24.36 2.86
CA THR A 13 19.44 -23.58 3.57
C THR A 13 19.27 -22.25 2.85
N SER A 14 18.20 -22.13 2.08
CA SER A 14 17.76 -20.84 1.54
C SER A 14 17.32 -19.96 2.72
N ALA A 15 18.15 -19.00 3.09
CA ALA A 15 17.75 -17.95 4.01
C ALA A 15 16.65 -17.13 3.31
N THR A 16 15.41 -17.23 3.76
CA THR A 16 14.34 -16.32 3.36
C THR A 16 14.70 -14.93 3.90
N VAL A 17 15.17 -14.07 3.01
CA VAL A 17 15.37 -12.65 3.33
C VAL A 17 13.98 -12.08 3.57
N ARG A 18 13.65 -11.84 4.85
CA ARG A 18 12.44 -11.14 5.21
C ARG A 18 12.58 -9.71 4.69
N PRO A 19 11.59 -9.17 3.95
CA PRO A 19 11.64 -7.78 3.54
C PRO A 19 11.81 -6.89 4.77
N PRO A 20 12.58 -5.79 4.67
CA PRO A 20 12.76 -4.87 5.78
C PRO A 20 11.41 -4.40 6.30
N ALA A 21 11.26 -4.32 7.62
CA ALA A 21 10.06 -3.82 8.24
C ALA A 21 9.81 -2.38 7.76
N VAL A 22 8.63 -2.12 7.24
CA VAL A 22 8.19 -0.76 6.92
C VAL A 22 7.74 -0.11 8.20
N GLN A 23 8.32 1.06 8.52
CA GLN A 23 8.09 1.79 9.77
C GLN A 23 7.29 3.07 9.56
N ALA A 24 7.27 3.60 8.34
CA ALA A 24 6.55 4.81 8.02
C ALA A 24 6.18 4.87 6.53
N LEU A 25 5.11 5.59 6.24
CA LEU A 25 4.66 5.96 4.90
C LEU A 25 4.67 7.49 4.79
N VAL A 26 5.39 8.02 3.81
CA VAL A 26 5.52 9.45 3.54
C VAL A 26 5.02 9.74 2.13
N LEU A 27 4.09 10.66 2.01
CA LEU A 27 3.56 11.12 0.73
C LEU A 27 4.18 12.46 0.35
N SER A 28 4.59 12.61 -0.91
CA SER A 28 5.00 13.91 -1.45
C SER A 28 3.83 14.89 -1.48
N ASP A 29 4.13 16.19 -1.57
CA ASP A 29 3.12 17.23 -1.78
C ASP A 29 2.25 16.99 -3.02
N GLN A 30 2.82 16.39 -4.06
CA GLN A 30 2.08 16.04 -5.27
C GLN A 30 1.07 14.94 -5.00
N ALA A 31 1.48 13.88 -4.30
CA ALA A 31 0.59 12.78 -3.92
C ALA A 31 -0.54 13.28 -3.00
N VAL A 32 -0.21 14.08 -1.99
CA VAL A 32 -1.20 14.69 -1.07
C VAL A 32 -2.21 15.54 -1.83
N ARG A 33 -1.76 16.41 -2.75
CA ARG A 33 -2.66 17.25 -3.56
C ARG A 33 -3.58 16.42 -4.44
N LEU A 34 -3.09 15.36 -5.07
CA LEU A 34 -3.92 14.48 -5.88
C LEU A 34 -5.01 13.82 -5.02
N LEU A 35 -4.64 13.23 -3.89
CA LEU A 35 -5.60 12.60 -2.98
C LEU A 35 -6.65 13.59 -2.46
N ALA A 36 -6.24 14.82 -2.14
CA ALA A 36 -7.16 15.85 -1.69
C ALA A 36 -8.14 16.30 -2.79
N LEU A 37 -7.73 16.26 -4.06
CA LEU A 37 -8.62 16.51 -5.19
C LEU A 37 -9.60 15.35 -5.39
N ASP A 38 -9.12 14.11 -5.33
CA ASP A 38 -9.97 12.92 -5.46
C ASP A 38 -11.04 12.86 -4.38
N ALA A 39 -10.67 13.11 -3.13
CA ALA A 39 -11.60 13.13 -2.00
C ALA A 39 -12.78 14.11 -2.19
N ARG A 40 -12.57 15.19 -2.97
CA ARG A 40 -13.59 16.22 -3.24
C ARG A 40 -14.38 15.98 -4.51
N SER A 41 -13.84 15.19 -5.44
CA SER A 41 -14.35 15.11 -6.81
C SER A 41 -15.11 13.83 -7.11
N PHE A 42 -14.82 12.74 -6.44
CA PHE A 42 -15.39 11.43 -6.76
C PHE A 42 -16.24 10.88 -5.61
N GLN A 43 -17.45 10.45 -5.97
CA GLN A 43 -18.34 9.69 -5.08
C GLN A 43 -18.18 8.17 -5.23
N THR A 44 -17.30 7.76 -6.14
CA THR A 44 -16.96 6.36 -6.38
C THR A 44 -15.56 6.08 -5.88
N GLU A 45 -15.29 4.85 -5.48
CA GLU A 45 -13.95 4.45 -5.12
C GLU A 45 -12.98 4.62 -6.28
N PHE A 46 -11.79 5.13 -5.98
CA PHE A 46 -10.67 5.13 -6.92
C PHE A 46 -9.60 4.15 -6.46
N LEU A 47 -8.77 3.70 -7.39
CA LEU A 47 -7.62 2.86 -7.12
C LEU A 47 -6.40 3.49 -7.79
N GLY A 48 -5.29 3.59 -7.04
CA GLY A 48 -4.05 4.17 -7.51
C GLY A 48 -2.83 3.36 -7.15
N CYS A 49 -1.81 3.46 -8.00
CA CYS A 49 -0.49 2.92 -7.78
C CYS A 49 0.39 3.97 -7.10
N MET A 50 0.90 3.67 -5.92
CA MET A 50 1.86 4.52 -5.21
C MET A 50 3.25 4.28 -5.76
N ILE A 51 3.80 5.25 -6.49
CA ILE A 51 5.11 5.17 -7.13
C ILE A 51 6.12 5.91 -6.28
N GLY A 52 7.25 5.24 -5.99
CA GLY A 52 8.28 5.78 -5.13
C GLY A 52 9.37 4.78 -4.80
N GLU A 53 9.94 4.88 -3.63
CA GLU A 53 11.02 4.01 -3.19
C GLU A 53 10.96 3.73 -1.68
N ILE A 54 11.67 2.69 -1.26
CA ILE A 54 11.81 2.36 0.17
C ILE A 54 13.26 2.64 0.57
N ARG A 55 13.43 3.53 1.53
CA ARG A 55 14.73 3.88 2.11
C ARG A 55 14.66 3.78 3.64
N ASP A 56 15.58 3.05 4.24
CA ASP A 56 15.72 2.92 5.70
C ASP A 56 14.42 2.52 6.43
N GLY A 57 13.60 1.69 5.79
CA GLY A 57 12.30 1.27 6.32
C GLY A 57 11.18 2.31 6.15
N VAL A 58 11.44 3.41 5.47
CA VAL A 58 10.42 4.42 5.13
C VAL A 58 10.02 4.27 3.67
N VAL A 59 8.73 4.18 3.42
CA VAL A 59 8.15 4.23 2.08
C VAL A 59 7.94 5.69 1.70
N HIS A 60 8.66 6.16 0.70
CA HIS A 60 8.52 7.49 0.12
C HIS A 60 7.71 7.39 -1.16
N VAL A 61 6.52 7.97 -1.18
CA VAL A 61 5.65 8.02 -2.36
C VAL A 61 5.82 9.37 -3.04
N ASP A 62 6.41 9.34 -4.22
CA ASP A 62 6.65 10.55 -5.01
C ASP A 62 5.38 11.00 -5.73
N ARG A 63 4.62 10.05 -6.26
CA ARG A 63 3.38 10.31 -7.00
C ARG A 63 2.43 9.11 -6.91
N ILE A 64 1.16 9.39 -7.19
CA ILE A 64 0.13 8.36 -7.38
C ILE A 64 -0.30 8.39 -8.85
N ALA A 65 -0.33 7.22 -9.47
CA ALA A 65 -0.85 7.03 -10.81
C ALA A 65 -2.17 6.22 -10.74
N PRO A 66 -3.12 6.46 -11.63
CA PRO A 66 -4.34 5.65 -11.67
C PRO A 66 -3.99 4.20 -11.98
N ALA A 67 -4.60 3.27 -11.26
CA ALA A 67 -4.56 1.86 -11.62
C ALA A 67 -5.64 1.53 -12.66
N ASP A 68 -5.36 0.55 -13.51
CA ASP A 68 -6.38 0.03 -14.40
C ASP A 68 -7.37 -0.81 -13.59
N VAL A 69 -8.65 -0.46 -13.69
CA VAL A 69 -9.72 -1.12 -12.96
C VAL A 69 -10.69 -1.80 -13.91
N SER A 70 -11.12 -3.00 -13.53
CA SER A 70 -12.09 -3.76 -14.31
C SER A 70 -13.48 -3.13 -14.19
N PRO A 71 -14.04 -2.55 -15.27
CA PRO A 71 -15.35 -1.90 -15.22
C PRO A 71 -16.50 -2.90 -14.99
N LEU A 72 -16.27 -4.18 -15.29
CA LEU A 72 -17.25 -5.23 -15.09
C LEU A 72 -17.29 -5.78 -13.67
N ARG A 73 -16.20 -5.63 -12.93
CA ARG A 73 -16.05 -6.17 -11.55
C ARG A 73 -16.06 -5.08 -10.49
N SER A 74 -15.83 -3.82 -10.89
CA SER A 74 -15.84 -2.68 -9.98
C SER A 74 -17.25 -2.12 -9.79
N THR A 75 -17.51 -1.56 -8.62
CA THR A 75 -18.76 -0.90 -8.23
C THR A 75 -18.46 0.46 -7.64
N THR A 76 -19.48 1.17 -7.17
CA THR A 76 -19.29 2.45 -6.48
C THR A 76 -18.61 2.32 -5.11
N THR A 77 -18.55 1.11 -4.57
CA THR A 77 -18.03 0.80 -3.22
C THR A 77 -16.99 -0.33 -3.21
N ALA A 78 -16.48 -0.72 -4.37
CA ALA A 78 -15.42 -1.70 -4.50
C ALA A 78 -14.71 -1.55 -5.84
N VAL A 79 -13.41 -1.37 -5.83
CA VAL A 79 -12.57 -1.34 -7.03
C VAL A 79 -11.78 -2.62 -7.14
N VAL A 80 -11.77 -3.19 -8.34
CA VAL A 80 -11.05 -4.42 -8.64
C VAL A 80 -10.02 -4.12 -9.72
N PRO A 81 -8.71 -4.26 -9.44
CA PRO A 81 -7.69 -4.05 -10.45
C PRO A 81 -7.87 -5.05 -11.60
N GLU A 82 -7.59 -4.61 -12.82
CA GLU A 82 -7.55 -5.46 -14.02
C GLU A 82 -6.18 -6.10 -14.14
N ASP A 83 -5.14 -5.29 -13.99
CA ASP A 83 -3.73 -5.67 -14.09
C ASP A 83 -2.96 -5.20 -12.84
N THR A 84 -1.73 -5.67 -12.69
CA THR A 84 -0.79 -5.10 -11.71
C THR A 84 -0.36 -3.70 -12.15
N CYS A 85 0.14 -2.90 -11.22
CA CYS A 85 0.64 -1.57 -11.55
C CYS A 85 1.80 -1.61 -12.56
N GLU A 86 2.64 -2.63 -12.49
CA GLU A 86 3.75 -2.85 -13.41
C GLU A 86 3.27 -3.22 -14.82
N GLU A 87 2.24 -4.07 -14.95
CA GLU A 87 1.61 -4.41 -16.23
C GLU A 87 0.93 -3.21 -16.86
N ALA A 88 0.33 -2.33 -16.05
CA ALA A 88 -0.18 -1.03 -16.48
C ALA A 88 0.92 -0.03 -16.84
N GLY A 89 2.19 -0.39 -16.70
CA GLY A 89 3.35 0.43 -17.07
C GLY A 89 3.91 1.32 -15.95
N TRP A 90 3.39 1.18 -14.72
CA TRP A 90 3.83 1.96 -13.56
C TRP A 90 4.97 1.25 -12.82
N THR A 91 6.21 1.41 -13.31
CA THR A 91 7.41 0.88 -12.65
C THR A 91 7.74 1.66 -11.38
N GLY A 92 8.33 0.98 -10.39
CA GLY A 92 8.67 1.57 -9.09
C GLY A 92 7.45 1.72 -8.17
N THR A 93 6.43 0.88 -8.37
CA THR A 93 5.29 0.84 -7.45
C THR A 93 5.72 0.22 -6.12
N VAL A 94 5.50 0.94 -5.05
CA VAL A 94 5.78 0.51 -3.67
C VAL A 94 4.53 0.03 -2.94
N GLY A 95 3.34 0.41 -3.44
CA GLY A 95 2.07 0.05 -2.84
C GLY A 95 0.87 0.46 -3.69
N MET A 96 -0.30 0.11 -3.20
CA MET A 96 -1.57 0.58 -3.76
C MET A 96 -2.30 1.46 -2.75
N ILE A 97 -3.15 2.35 -3.26
CA ILE A 97 -4.05 3.16 -2.47
C ILE A 97 -5.43 3.17 -3.13
N HIS A 98 -6.46 2.96 -2.34
CA HIS A 98 -7.84 3.11 -2.79
C HIS A 98 -8.61 4.05 -1.87
N SER A 99 -9.74 4.56 -2.33
CA SER A 99 -10.56 5.47 -1.53
C SER A 99 -11.83 4.82 -1.01
N HIS A 100 -12.25 5.25 0.18
CA HIS A 100 -13.60 5.02 0.69
C HIS A 100 -14.34 6.37 0.76
N PRO A 101 -15.09 6.75 -0.28
CA PRO A 101 -15.68 8.10 -0.40
C PRO A 101 -16.64 8.46 0.73
N THR A 102 -17.34 7.47 1.29
CA THR A 102 -18.26 7.66 2.43
C THR A 102 -17.54 7.79 3.77
N ALA A 103 -16.20 7.67 3.80
CA ALA A 103 -15.38 7.58 5.00
C ALA A 103 -15.81 6.46 5.98
N GLU A 104 -16.52 5.48 5.48
CA GLU A 104 -16.90 4.27 6.20
C GLU A 104 -15.85 3.18 5.96
N ARG A 105 -15.74 2.21 6.89
CA ARG A 105 -14.83 1.05 6.79
C ARG A 105 -13.36 1.39 6.60
N CYS A 106 -12.90 2.45 7.27
CA CYS A 106 -11.53 2.94 7.23
C CYS A 106 -10.61 2.14 8.17
N TRP A 107 -10.55 0.84 7.97
CA TRP A 107 -9.76 -0.08 8.80
C TRP A 107 -9.46 -1.37 8.06
N TYR A 108 -8.29 -1.94 8.34
CA TYR A 108 -7.88 -3.24 7.83
C TYR A 108 -8.36 -4.41 8.70
N TYR A 109 -8.76 -4.13 9.93
CA TYR A 109 -9.35 -5.11 10.87
C TYR A 109 -10.69 -4.61 11.36
N PHE A 110 -11.64 -5.50 11.53
CA PHE A 110 -12.92 -5.13 12.15
C PHE A 110 -12.68 -4.52 13.53
N PRO A 111 -13.29 -3.37 13.84
CA PRO A 111 -13.03 -2.64 15.08
C PRO A 111 -13.12 -3.51 16.34
N GLY A 112 -12.09 -3.41 17.19
CA GLY A 112 -12.00 -4.19 18.42
C GLY A 112 -11.68 -5.68 18.25
N THR A 113 -11.29 -6.10 17.04
CA THR A 113 -10.95 -7.51 16.74
C THR A 113 -9.61 -7.60 16.00
N GLN A 114 -9.13 -8.85 15.84
CA GLN A 114 -8.00 -9.18 14.93
C GLN A 114 -8.50 -9.85 13.63
N VAL A 115 -9.78 -9.73 13.32
CA VAL A 115 -10.36 -10.30 12.10
C VAL A 115 -10.08 -9.36 10.93
N PRO A 116 -9.32 -9.80 9.89
CA PRO A 116 -8.98 -8.97 8.76
C PRO A 116 -10.20 -8.70 7.86
N THR A 117 -10.27 -7.50 7.32
CA THR A 117 -11.22 -7.12 6.27
C THR A 117 -10.82 -7.68 4.91
N SER A 118 -11.65 -7.45 3.89
CA SER A 118 -11.32 -7.76 2.49
C SER A 118 -10.04 -7.04 2.03
N ASP A 119 -9.83 -5.80 2.48
CA ASP A 119 -8.68 -4.97 2.09
C ASP A 119 -7.38 -5.54 2.66
N ALA A 120 -7.37 -5.92 3.94
CA ALA A 120 -6.23 -6.63 4.53
C ALA A 120 -5.95 -7.96 3.82
N GLN A 121 -7.00 -8.71 3.48
CA GLN A 121 -6.85 -9.98 2.75
C GLN A 121 -6.37 -9.77 1.31
N SER A 122 -6.76 -8.66 0.67
CA SER A 122 -6.28 -8.27 -0.65
C SER A 122 -4.80 -7.94 -0.60
N PHE A 123 -4.38 -7.10 0.35
CA PHE A 123 -2.98 -6.71 0.52
C PHE A 123 -2.03 -7.91 0.65
N ILE A 124 -2.38 -8.90 1.46
CA ILE A 124 -1.55 -10.13 1.66
C ILE A 124 -1.26 -10.86 0.33
N ARG A 125 -2.09 -10.67 -0.68
CA ARG A 125 -1.95 -11.32 -1.99
C ARG A 125 -1.20 -10.48 -3.01
N THR A 126 -0.89 -9.23 -2.70
CA THR A 126 -0.13 -8.35 -3.58
C THR A 126 1.37 -8.48 -3.33
N PRO A 127 2.24 -8.14 -4.30
CA PRO A 127 3.68 -8.12 -4.11
C PRO A 127 4.18 -6.83 -3.45
N TYR A 128 3.29 -5.90 -3.10
CA TYR A 128 3.65 -4.57 -2.67
C TYR A 128 4.04 -4.50 -1.19
N ALA A 129 4.84 -3.48 -0.86
CA ALA A 129 5.33 -3.27 0.50
C ALA A 129 4.28 -2.64 1.42
N VAL A 130 3.34 -1.87 0.87
CA VAL A 130 2.28 -1.21 1.64
C VAL A 130 0.97 -1.19 0.87
N ASP A 131 -0.12 -1.07 1.60
CA ASP A 131 -1.45 -0.74 1.09
C ASP A 131 -2.05 0.40 1.90
N ALA A 132 -2.87 1.24 1.27
CA ALA A 132 -3.44 2.40 1.91
C ALA A 132 -4.92 2.60 1.53
N ILE A 133 -5.70 3.11 2.48
CA ILE A 133 -7.09 3.48 2.32
C ILE A 133 -7.21 4.98 2.57
N MET A 134 -7.65 5.72 1.56
CA MET A 134 -8.00 7.13 1.74
C MET A 134 -9.43 7.26 2.24
N CYS A 135 -9.60 7.86 3.39
CA CYS A 135 -10.88 8.02 4.09
C CYS A 135 -11.15 9.51 4.36
N GLY A 136 -11.71 10.21 3.38
CA GLY A 136 -11.90 11.65 3.46
C GLY A 136 -10.56 12.38 3.64
N ALA A 137 -10.34 13.01 4.77
CA ALA A 137 -9.14 13.80 5.06
C ALA A 137 -8.02 12.99 5.79
N LYS A 138 -8.08 11.68 5.79
CA LYS A 138 -7.05 10.83 6.38
C LYS A 138 -6.68 9.66 5.49
N VAL A 139 -5.49 9.14 5.69
CA VAL A 139 -5.01 7.87 5.12
C VAL A 139 -4.80 6.88 6.24
N VAL A 140 -5.33 5.69 6.08
CA VAL A 140 -5.06 4.52 6.91
C VAL A 140 -4.22 3.58 6.07
N TRP A 141 -3.13 3.06 6.61
CA TRP A 141 -2.23 2.19 5.85
C TRP A 141 -1.77 0.99 6.66
N ILE A 142 -1.23 -0.01 5.96
CA ILE A 142 -0.72 -1.24 6.52
C ILE A 142 0.55 -1.65 5.78
N GLY A 143 1.50 -2.20 6.52
CA GLY A 143 2.75 -2.75 5.98
C GLY A 143 2.86 -4.26 6.19
N PRO A 144 4.05 -4.86 5.93
CA PRO A 144 4.28 -6.30 6.02
C PRO A 144 4.15 -6.89 7.43
N ASP A 145 4.21 -6.04 8.45
CA ASP A 145 4.00 -6.41 9.86
C ASP A 145 2.51 -6.52 10.21
N MET A 146 1.64 -6.13 9.27
CA MET A 146 0.19 -6.12 9.43
C MET A 146 -0.30 -5.20 10.55
N VAL A 147 0.48 -4.18 10.94
CA VAL A 147 0.08 -3.14 11.88
C VAL A 147 -0.56 -2.00 11.11
N GLN A 148 -1.77 -1.64 11.52
CA GLN A 148 -2.50 -0.52 10.92
C GLN A 148 -2.06 0.78 11.58
N GLU A 149 -1.75 1.78 10.75
CA GLU A 149 -1.45 3.14 11.15
C GLU A 149 -2.30 4.14 10.38
N GLU A 150 -2.40 5.38 10.87
CA GLU A 150 -3.14 6.44 10.19
C GLU A 150 -2.48 7.81 10.34
N PHE A 151 -2.68 8.67 9.33
CA PHE A 151 -2.29 10.08 9.38
C PHE A 151 -3.31 10.96 8.65
N ALA A 152 -3.35 12.24 9.03
CA ALA A 152 -4.22 13.22 8.38
C ALA A 152 -3.60 13.71 7.06
N LEU A 153 -4.41 13.77 6.00
CA LEU A 153 -4.08 14.53 4.79
C LEU A 153 -4.21 16.02 5.11
N VAL A 154 -3.13 16.65 5.51
CA VAL A 154 -3.10 18.11 5.69
C VAL A 154 -2.94 18.73 4.31
N GLY A 155 -4.04 19.18 3.72
CA GLY A 155 -3.98 20.01 2.52
C GLY A 155 -3.23 21.29 2.87
N SER A 156 -2.18 21.61 2.11
CA SER A 156 -1.47 22.88 2.23
C SER A 156 -2.34 24.03 1.72
N GLU A 157 -3.34 24.41 2.49
CA GLU A 157 -3.87 25.77 2.42
C GLU A 157 -3.12 26.61 3.45
N GLY A 158 -2.03 27.23 2.98
CA GLY A 158 -1.40 28.38 3.60
C GLY A 158 -0.57 28.15 4.85
N GLY A 159 0.74 28.20 4.75
CA GLY A 159 1.62 28.58 5.83
C GLY A 159 2.53 27.48 6.34
N GLY A 160 3.73 27.45 5.81
CA GLY A 160 4.82 26.66 6.35
C GLY A 160 5.03 26.88 7.83
N ARG A 161 5.24 25.78 8.54
CA ARG A 161 6.14 25.73 9.68
C ARG A 161 6.74 24.33 9.68
N GLY A 162 8.05 24.30 9.38
CA GLY A 162 8.88 23.13 9.49
C GLY A 162 8.82 22.56 10.90
N LEU A 163 8.84 21.26 10.96
CA LEU A 163 9.31 20.56 12.14
C LEU A 163 10.84 20.58 12.04
N GLU A 164 11.45 21.49 12.78
CA GLU A 164 12.86 21.38 13.15
C GLU A 164 13.00 20.34 14.27
N PRO A 165 14.20 19.71 14.35
CA PRO A 165 14.48 18.50 15.11
C PRO A 165 14.38 18.63 16.61
#